data_d2ae3e84fb2c99e9224fa2b1b726fb1d
#
_entry.id   d2ae3e84fb2c99e9224fa2b1b726fb1d
#
_cell.length_a   1.000
_cell.length_b   1.000
_cell.length_c   1.000
_cell.angle_alpha   90.00
_cell.angle_beta   90.00
_cell.angle_gamma   90.00
#
_symmetry.space_group_name_H-M   'P 1'
#
loop_
_entity.id
_entity.type
_entity.pdbx_description
1 polymer ?
#
loop_
_entity_poly.entity_id
_entity_poly.type
_entity_poly.pdbx_seq_one_letter_code
_entity_poly.pdbx_strand_id
1 'polypeptide(L)'
;ENGLKLFKKNCNNCHTAPLFNSNRFENNGIPIDTLFNDLGRYKITNNPLDSLKFRVPTLRNIEFTFPYMHDGRYKTLRQVIDYYTEDINIKNPQLSPQLRKKIVLSSNEKKDLIAFLKTLTDKDFLYNKRFSFPR
;
A
#
# COMPACT_ATOMS: atom_id res chain seq x y z
N GLU A 1 -12.62 0.14 16.24
CA GLU A 1 -12.14 -1.22 16.59
C GLU A 1 -12.16 -2.19 15.41
N ASN A 2 -13.27 -2.24 14.63
CA ASN A 2 -13.42 -3.19 13.52
C ASN A 2 -12.34 -2.99 12.43
N GLY A 3 -12.07 -1.76 12.04
CA GLY A 3 -11.03 -1.45 11.05
C GLY A 3 -9.64 -1.98 11.42
N LEU A 4 -9.25 -1.93 12.70
CA LEU A 4 -7.98 -2.51 13.19
C LEU A 4 -7.99 -4.05 13.05
N LYS A 5 -9.11 -4.72 13.33
CA LYS A 5 -9.23 -6.19 13.16
C LYS A 5 -9.07 -6.56 11.70
N LEU A 6 -9.74 -5.83 10.80
CA LEU A 6 -9.66 -6.02 9.36
C LEU A 6 -8.23 -5.78 8.84
N PHE A 7 -7.57 -4.75 9.33
CA PHE A 7 -6.17 -4.45 9.02
C PHE A 7 -5.25 -5.59 9.45
N LYS A 8 -5.34 -6.05 10.71
CA LYS A 8 -4.53 -7.16 11.22
C LYS A 8 -4.70 -8.43 10.40
N LYS A 9 -5.93 -8.72 9.96
CA LYS A 9 -6.25 -9.91 9.17
C LYS A 9 -5.69 -9.86 7.75
N ASN A 10 -5.72 -8.68 7.10
CA ASN A 10 -5.51 -8.60 5.65
C ASN A 10 -4.22 -7.85 5.25
N CYS A 11 -3.71 -6.93 6.09
CA CYS A 11 -2.67 -5.97 5.70
C CYS A 11 -1.38 -6.11 6.52
N ASN A 12 -1.48 -6.64 7.75
CA ASN A 12 -0.38 -6.66 8.72
C ASN A 12 0.82 -7.51 8.30
N ASN A 13 0.65 -8.46 7.37
CA ASN A 13 1.77 -9.25 6.86
C ASN A 13 2.82 -8.43 6.13
N CYS A 14 2.41 -7.33 5.48
CA CYS A 14 3.28 -6.41 4.78
C CYS A 14 3.49 -5.12 5.55
N HIS A 15 2.47 -4.63 6.24
CA HIS A 15 2.49 -3.35 6.95
C HIS A 15 2.48 -3.54 8.47
N THR A 16 3.62 -3.98 9.01
CA THR A 16 3.77 -4.35 10.42
C THR A 16 3.94 -3.14 11.33
N ALA A 17 3.17 -3.09 12.42
CA ALA A 17 3.33 -2.06 13.45
C ALA A 17 4.74 -2.13 14.09
N PRO A 18 5.29 -1.05 14.66
CA PRO A 18 4.65 0.27 14.88
C PRO A 18 4.75 1.22 13.69
N LEU A 19 5.60 0.97 12.71
CA LEU A 19 5.81 1.84 11.56
C LEU A 19 4.86 1.52 10.40
N PHE A 20 4.07 0.44 10.51
CA PHE A 20 3.15 -0.01 9.47
C PHE A 20 3.82 -0.16 8.11
N ASN A 21 5.04 -0.71 8.11
CA ASN A 21 5.81 -1.06 6.91
C ASN A 21 6.56 -2.38 7.14
N SER A 22 7.30 -2.79 6.11
CA SER A 22 8.35 -3.79 6.24
C SER A 22 9.53 -3.42 5.33
N ASN A 23 10.71 -3.97 5.60
CA ASN A 23 11.88 -3.76 4.72
C ASN A 23 11.87 -4.68 3.50
N ARG A 24 10.71 -5.29 3.20
CA ARG A 24 10.55 -6.19 2.07
C ARG A 24 10.18 -5.43 0.80
N PHE A 25 10.45 -6.09 -0.31
CA PHE A 25 10.01 -5.67 -1.63
C PHE A 25 8.96 -6.67 -2.12
N GLU A 26 7.79 -6.18 -2.49
CA GLU A 26 6.65 -7.00 -2.84
C GLU A 26 6.07 -6.57 -4.20
N ASN A 27 5.58 -7.55 -4.95
CA ASN A 27 4.81 -7.28 -6.15
C ASN A 27 3.32 -7.34 -5.80
N ASN A 28 2.65 -6.22 -5.87
CA ASN A 28 1.22 -6.10 -5.56
C ASN A 28 0.30 -6.33 -6.78
N GLY A 29 0.87 -6.75 -7.90
CA GLY A 29 0.12 -7.14 -9.09
C GLY A 29 -0.41 -5.98 -9.94
N ILE A 30 -0.03 -4.74 -9.64
CA ILE A 30 -0.40 -3.59 -10.48
C ILE A 30 0.20 -3.75 -11.87
N PRO A 31 -0.61 -3.63 -12.95
CA PRO A 31 -0.12 -3.69 -14.32
C PRO A 31 0.91 -2.59 -14.60
N ILE A 32 1.92 -2.93 -15.39
CA ILE A 32 2.94 -1.97 -15.82
C ILE A 32 2.27 -0.83 -16.59
N ASP A 33 2.60 0.40 -16.22
CA ASP A 33 2.33 1.55 -17.07
C ASP A 33 3.32 1.54 -18.23
N THR A 34 2.80 1.48 -19.46
CA THR A 34 3.64 1.38 -20.66
C THR A 34 4.45 2.65 -20.94
N LEU A 35 4.03 3.79 -20.38
CA LEU A 35 4.76 5.06 -20.53
C LEU A 35 6.01 5.09 -19.65
N PHE A 36 5.89 4.61 -18.40
CA PHE A 36 7.00 4.64 -17.43
C PHE A 36 7.87 3.39 -17.48
N ASN A 37 7.32 2.26 -17.91
CA ASN A 37 7.99 0.96 -17.95
C ASN A 37 8.83 0.68 -16.69
N ASP A 38 8.22 0.93 -15.51
CA ASP A 38 8.92 0.78 -14.25
C ASP A 38 8.87 -0.66 -13.76
N LEU A 39 10.00 -1.35 -13.88
CA LEU A 39 10.20 -2.73 -13.42
C LEU A 39 10.59 -2.82 -11.93
N GLY A 40 10.56 -1.71 -11.19
CA GLY A 40 10.85 -1.67 -9.77
C GLY A 40 12.28 -2.15 -9.45
N ARG A 41 12.39 -2.98 -8.43
CA ARG A 41 13.67 -3.48 -7.91
C ARG A 41 14.53 -4.16 -8.98
N TYR A 42 13.93 -4.79 -10.00
CA TYR A 42 14.66 -5.39 -11.11
C TYR A 42 15.68 -4.43 -11.74
N LYS A 43 15.35 -3.15 -11.88
CA LYS A 43 16.26 -2.14 -12.47
C LYS A 43 17.57 -2.00 -11.71
N ILE A 44 17.61 -2.41 -10.44
CA ILE A 44 18.80 -2.31 -9.59
C ILE A 44 19.52 -3.67 -9.51
N THR A 45 18.76 -4.75 -9.34
CA THR A 45 19.33 -6.08 -9.05
C THR A 45 19.63 -6.88 -10.31
N ASN A 46 19.00 -6.56 -11.45
CA ASN A 46 18.97 -7.36 -12.67
C ASN A 46 18.53 -8.82 -12.47
N ASN A 47 17.88 -9.10 -11.34
CA ASN A 47 17.34 -10.42 -11.02
C ASN A 47 15.88 -10.51 -11.50
N PRO A 48 15.52 -11.42 -12.42
CA PRO A 48 14.14 -11.57 -12.91
C PRO A 48 13.10 -11.80 -11.80
N LEU A 49 13.50 -12.41 -10.69
CA LEU A 49 12.63 -12.61 -9.53
C LEU A 49 12.26 -11.32 -8.80
N ASP A 50 12.95 -10.23 -9.06
CA ASP A 50 12.69 -8.91 -8.49
C ASP A 50 11.87 -8.01 -9.40
N SER A 51 11.42 -8.51 -10.54
CA SER A 51 10.56 -7.77 -11.47
C SER A 51 9.26 -7.34 -10.80
N LEU A 52 8.92 -6.05 -10.98
CA LEU A 52 7.71 -5.41 -10.44
C LEU A 52 7.61 -5.45 -8.90
N LYS A 53 8.71 -5.71 -8.22
CA LYS A 53 8.75 -5.56 -6.76
C LYS A 53 9.10 -4.14 -6.38
N PHE A 54 8.28 -3.57 -5.50
CA PHE A 54 8.47 -2.26 -4.90
C PHE A 54 8.59 -2.39 -3.39
N ARG A 55 9.33 -1.47 -2.76
CA ARG A 55 9.45 -1.46 -1.31
C ARG A 55 8.07 -1.25 -0.68
N VAL A 56 7.76 -2.03 0.35
CA VAL A 56 6.52 -1.85 1.13
C VAL A 56 6.59 -0.50 1.86
N PRO A 57 5.71 0.46 1.54
CA PRO A 57 5.74 1.78 2.16
C PRO A 57 5.17 1.75 3.57
N THR A 58 5.54 2.75 4.38
CA THR A 58 4.83 3.00 5.64
C THR A 58 3.39 3.48 5.36
N LEU A 59 2.47 3.10 6.24
CA LEU A 59 1.11 3.62 6.21
C LEU A 59 0.91 4.79 7.21
N ARG A 60 1.95 5.19 7.93
CA ARG A 60 1.87 6.41 8.77
C ARG A 60 1.64 7.62 7.88
N ASN A 61 0.72 8.47 8.31
CA ASN A 61 0.29 9.67 7.57
C ASN A 61 -0.31 9.38 6.18
N ILE A 62 -0.78 8.15 5.94
CA ILE A 62 -1.27 7.74 4.62
C ILE A 62 -2.43 8.61 4.11
N GLU A 63 -3.21 9.23 5.00
CA GLU A 63 -4.28 10.14 4.64
C GLU A 63 -3.79 11.33 3.79
N PHE A 64 -2.53 11.74 3.98
CA PHE A 64 -1.94 12.92 3.36
C PHE A 64 -0.89 12.61 2.27
N THR A 65 -0.55 11.33 2.06
CA THR A 65 0.50 10.94 1.12
C THR A 65 -0.04 10.46 -0.22
N PHE A 66 -1.18 10.96 -0.65
CA PHE A 66 -1.68 10.74 -2.01
C PHE A 66 -0.80 11.49 -3.04
N PRO A 67 -0.74 11.02 -4.30
CA PRO A 67 -1.39 9.85 -4.88
C PRO A 67 -0.75 8.53 -4.45
N TYR A 68 -1.52 7.43 -4.49
CA TYR A 68 -1.14 6.11 -4.02
C TYR A 68 -0.64 5.20 -5.14
N MET A 69 0.04 4.12 -4.74
CA MET A 69 0.81 3.16 -5.50
C MET A 69 2.15 3.75 -5.99
N HIS A 70 3.00 2.90 -6.57
CA HIS A 70 4.34 3.33 -7.00
C HIS A 70 4.32 4.34 -8.15
N ASP A 71 3.24 4.35 -8.93
CA ASP A 71 3.04 5.22 -10.09
C ASP A 71 2.00 6.32 -9.86
N GLY A 72 1.43 6.40 -8.64
CA GLY A 72 0.49 7.46 -8.28
C GLY A 72 -0.90 7.34 -8.93
N ARG A 73 -1.29 6.17 -9.45
CA ARG A 73 -2.55 6.00 -10.21
C ARG A 73 -3.83 6.19 -9.40
N TYR A 74 -3.80 6.01 -8.09
CA TYR A 74 -4.97 6.17 -7.23
C TYR A 74 -4.88 7.41 -6.36
N LYS A 75 -5.97 8.17 -6.31
CA LYS A 75 -6.06 9.44 -5.57
C LYS A 75 -6.71 9.30 -4.20
N THR A 76 -7.39 8.18 -3.93
CA THR A 76 -8.13 7.95 -2.69
C THR A 76 -7.82 6.60 -2.08
N LEU A 77 -7.88 6.49 -0.74
CA LEU A 77 -7.74 5.22 -0.03
C LEU A 77 -8.83 4.22 -0.43
N ARG A 78 -10.00 4.71 -0.82
CA ARG A 78 -11.09 3.85 -1.30
C ARG A 78 -10.66 3.11 -2.57
N GLN A 79 -10.10 3.79 -3.55
CA GLN A 79 -9.60 3.18 -4.79
C GLN A 79 -8.52 2.13 -4.50
N VAL A 80 -7.63 2.39 -3.55
CA VAL A 80 -6.60 1.42 -3.12
C VAL A 80 -7.24 0.15 -2.56
N ILE A 81 -8.24 0.29 -1.68
CA ILE A 81 -8.91 -0.86 -1.08
C ILE A 81 -9.74 -1.61 -2.12
N ASP A 82 -10.43 -0.89 -3.02
CA ASP A 82 -11.19 -1.50 -4.11
C ASP A 82 -10.26 -2.32 -5.02
N TYR A 83 -9.07 -1.81 -5.35
CA TYR A 83 -8.06 -2.59 -6.07
C TYR A 83 -7.74 -3.93 -5.39
N TYR A 84 -7.42 -3.92 -4.10
CA TYR A 84 -7.06 -5.16 -3.37
C TYR A 84 -8.24 -6.11 -3.14
N THR A 85 -9.47 -5.65 -3.21
CA THR A 85 -10.68 -6.47 -2.96
C THR A 85 -11.36 -6.94 -4.24
N GLU A 86 -11.23 -6.20 -5.34
CA GLU A 86 -12.00 -6.41 -6.56
C GLU A 86 -11.12 -6.63 -7.79
N ASP A 87 -10.11 -5.77 -8.00
CA ASP A 87 -9.39 -5.68 -9.26
C ASP A 87 -8.09 -6.50 -9.30
N ILE A 88 -7.53 -6.86 -8.15
CA ILE A 88 -6.27 -7.59 -8.09
C ILE A 88 -6.38 -8.96 -8.75
N ASN A 89 -5.49 -9.22 -9.73
CA ASN A 89 -5.41 -10.54 -10.36
C ASN A 89 -4.65 -11.53 -9.46
N ILE A 90 -5.38 -12.25 -8.60
CA ILE A 90 -4.80 -13.24 -7.67
C ILE A 90 -4.15 -14.45 -8.38
N LYS A 91 -4.41 -14.66 -9.69
CA LYS A 91 -3.81 -15.71 -10.49
C LYS A 91 -2.47 -15.30 -11.12
N ASN A 92 -2.08 -14.04 -10.98
CA ASN A 92 -0.80 -13.58 -11.51
C ASN A 92 0.37 -14.33 -10.82
N PRO A 93 1.21 -15.08 -11.56
CA PRO A 93 2.28 -15.89 -10.97
C PRO A 93 3.38 -15.03 -10.32
N GLN A 94 3.50 -13.77 -10.70
CA GLN A 94 4.47 -12.83 -10.13
C GLN A 94 3.96 -12.12 -8.88
N LEU A 95 2.66 -12.27 -8.55
CA LEU A 95 2.06 -11.67 -7.36
C LEU A 95 2.70 -12.23 -6.10
N SER A 96 2.98 -11.35 -5.15
CA SER A 96 3.50 -11.76 -3.84
C SER A 96 2.57 -12.78 -3.17
N PRO A 97 3.10 -13.86 -2.58
CA PRO A 97 2.30 -14.97 -2.07
C PRO A 97 1.19 -14.57 -1.09
N GLN A 98 1.45 -13.54 -0.30
CA GLN A 98 0.50 -13.02 0.70
C GLN A 98 -0.77 -12.43 0.08
N LEU A 99 -0.69 -12.00 -1.19
CA LEU A 99 -1.80 -11.39 -1.93
C LEU A 99 -2.59 -12.38 -2.80
N ARG A 100 -2.15 -13.64 -2.87
CA ARG A 100 -2.85 -14.69 -3.66
C ARG A 100 -4.15 -15.15 -3.02
N LYS A 101 -4.43 -14.78 -1.79
CA LYS A 101 -5.71 -15.00 -1.13
C LYS A 101 -6.61 -13.80 -1.32
N LYS A 102 -7.79 -14.04 -1.90
CA LYS A 102 -8.78 -12.97 -2.12
C LYS A 102 -9.19 -12.31 -0.80
N ILE A 103 -9.11 -11.00 -0.77
CA ILE A 103 -9.63 -10.18 0.32
C ILE A 103 -11.09 -9.84 -0.01
N VAL A 104 -12.01 -10.21 0.87
CA VAL A 104 -13.45 -9.92 0.72
C VAL A 104 -13.87 -9.00 1.85
N LEU A 105 -14.35 -7.81 1.49
CA LEU A 105 -14.84 -6.79 2.42
C LEU A 105 -16.16 -6.23 1.91
N SER A 106 -17.15 -6.13 2.80
CA SER A 106 -18.37 -5.38 2.55
C SER A 106 -18.09 -3.87 2.45
N SER A 107 -19.04 -3.12 1.92
CA SER A 107 -18.92 -1.65 1.81
C SER A 107 -18.68 -0.97 3.16
N ASN A 108 -19.28 -1.47 4.25
CA ASN A 108 -19.07 -0.94 5.59
C ASN A 108 -17.69 -1.32 6.14
N GLU A 109 -17.23 -2.54 5.92
CA GLU A 109 -15.87 -2.95 6.33
C GLU A 109 -14.80 -2.15 5.62
N LYS A 110 -14.99 -1.80 4.34
CA LYS A 110 -14.09 -0.89 3.61
C LYS A 110 -14.04 0.49 4.28
N LYS A 111 -15.19 1.04 4.72
CA LYS A 111 -15.25 2.32 5.48
C LYS A 111 -14.53 2.20 6.81
N ASP A 112 -14.73 1.11 7.55
CA ASP A 112 -14.08 0.88 8.84
C ASP A 112 -12.56 0.77 8.69
N LEU A 113 -12.09 0.07 7.64
CA LEU A 113 -10.67 -0.03 7.35
C LEU A 113 -10.07 1.34 7.01
N ILE A 114 -10.75 2.15 6.19
CA ILE A 114 -10.32 3.53 5.89
C ILE A 114 -10.27 4.38 7.17
N ALA A 115 -11.29 4.28 8.02
CA ALA A 115 -11.31 5.00 9.29
C ALA A 115 -10.12 4.63 10.18
N PHE A 116 -9.76 3.34 10.23
CA PHE A 116 -8.54 2.91 10.92
C PHE A 116 -7.29 3.50 10.29
N LEU A 117 -7.12 3.41 8.97
CA LEU A 117 -5.94 3.96 8.27
C LEU A 117 -5.75 5.45 8.55
N LYS A 118 -6.83 6.22 8.67
CA LYS A 118 -6.78 7.63 9.04
C LYS A 118 -6.30 7.88 10.46
N THR A 119 -6.48 6.92 11.38
CA THR A 119 -5.91 7.04 12.75
C THR A 119 -4.39 6.95 12.79
N LEU A 120 -3.74 6.54 11.69
CA LEU A 120 -2.28 6.51 11.57
C LEU A 120 -1.68 7.90 11.23
N THR A 121 -2.50 8.93 11.23
CA THR A 121 -2.10 10.32 11.01
C THR A 121 -1.48 10.91 12.28
N ASP A 122 -0.25 11.36 12.16
CA ASP A 122 0.50 12.08 13.20
C ASP A 122 0.43 13.59 12.89
N LYS A 123 -0.53 14.26 13.51
CA LYS A 123 -0.75 15.72 13.28
C LYS A 123 0.41 16.56 13.81
N ASP A 124 1.02 16.16 14.92
CA ASP A 124 2.15 16.88 15.51
C ASP A 124 3.36 16.85 14.57
N PHE A 125 3.61 15.72 13.92
CA PHE A 125 4.64 15.62 12.89
C PHE A 125 4.31 16.47 11.65
N LEU A 126 3.09 16.37 11.13
CA LEU A 126 2.68 17.03 9.89
C LEU A 126 2.69 18.56 9.97
N TYR A 127 2.35 19.11 11.13
CA TYR A 127 2.23 20.56 11.31
C TYR A 127 3.38 21.16 12.13
N ASN A 128 4.39 20.40 12.48
CA ASN A 128 5.53 20.87 13.23
C ASN A 128 6.45 21.71 12.34
N LYS A 129 6.67 22.97 12.74
CA LYS A 129 7.52 23.92 11.99
C LYS A 129 8.96 23.42 11.79
N ARG A 130 9.48 22.56 12.68
CA ARG A 130 10.82 21.96 12.55
C ARG A 130 10.96 21.08 11.29
N PHE A 131 9.86 20.53 10.78
CA PHE A 131 9.83 19.64 9.62
C PHE A 131 9.21 20.31 8.39
N SER A 132 8.88 21.62 8.50
CA SER A 132 8.39 22.38 7.36
C SER A 132 9.53 22.69 6.38
N PHE A 133 9.16 22.97 5.12
CA PHE A 133 10.12 23.40 4.12
C PHE A 133 10.86 24.66 4.61
N PRO A 134 12.20 24.70 4.56
CA PRO A 134 12.95 25.90 4.93
C PRO A 134 12.56 27.04 3.98
N ARG A 135 12.18 28.17 4.58
CA ARG A 135 11.88 29.43 3.87
C ARG A 135 13.13 30.29 3.80
#